data_6c11000f198032864708dadcbbc85ed7
#
_entry.id   6c11000f198032864708dadcbbc85ed7
#
_cell.length_a   1.000
_cell.length_b   1.000
_cell.length_c   1.000
_cell.angle_alpha   90.00
_cell.angle_beta   90.00
_cell.angle_gamma   90.00
#
_symmetry.space_group_name_H-M   'P 1'
#
loop_
_entity.id
_entity.type
_entity.pdbx_description
1 polymer ?
#
loop_
_entity_poly.entity_id
_entity_poly.type
_entity_poly.pdbx_seq_one_letter_code
_entity_poly.pdbx_strand_id
1 'polypeptide(L)'
;PWDGKTRLQDFLNTIESRNSDVLKDMLLRKWLISCVAAAYEPNGVELEGILVFQGAQGLGKTLWFKRLCDYNNGWLLEGATLNPSDKDSVKRAVSHWIVELGEIESTFKKSDIDQLKAFVTAKTDELRLPYDRAFTTYQRRTAFFASVNGREFLTDNTGNRRFWVVSTKAINFNHGLDMQQVWAEVKETLNVAGQKNWFLAPDERELLQESNEGYRTQSSVEDLLLEHVDFDAKHTSPVQMTKLLRDLGISNPRMPDFKDASRVLHERGVEPRRSNGKKVYDLSYTKAQDDTLSFGNSYGD
;
A
#
# COMPACT_ATOMS: atom_id res chain seq x y z
N PRO A 1 -13.68 23.55 21.25
CA PRO A 1 -14.90 23.28 20.46
C PRO A 1 -14.79 23.91 19.09
N TRP A 2 -15.46 23.30 18.11
CA TRP A 2 -15.58 23.85 16.77
C TRP A 2 -16.39 25.16 16.78
N ASP A 3 -15.91 26.15 16.00
CA ASP A 3 -16.55 27.45 15.91
C ASP A 3 -17.71 27.52 14.89
N GLY A 4 -18.04 26.40 14.25
CA GLY A 4 -19.12 26.28 13.27
C GLY A 4 -18.72 26.69 11.83
N LYS A 5 -17.48 27.10 11.58
CA LYS A 5 -17.01 27.46 10.24
C LYS A 5 -16.34 26.23 9.59
N THR A 6 -16.79 25.87 8.41
CA THR A 6 -16.22 24.79 7.62
C THR A 6 -14.85 25.15 7.07
N ARG A 7 -13.85 24.32 7.31
CA ARG A 7 -12.46 24.45 6.84
C ARG A 7 -11.91 23.15 6.29
N LEU A 8 -12.58 22.04 6.59
CA LEU A 8 -12.11 20.72 6.20
C LEU A 8 -11.94 20.61 4.69
N GLN A 9 -12.91 21.07 3.90
CA GLN A 9 -12.79 21.04 2.44
C GLN A 9 -11.64 21.91 1.94
N ASP A 10 -11.45 23.11 2.50
CA ASP A 10 -10.33 23.98 2.15
C ASP A 10 -8.99 23.30 2.48
N PHE A 11 -8.94 22.55 3.59
CA PHE A 11 -7.77 21.76 3.96
C PHE A 11 -7.51 20.62 2.98
N LEU A 12 -8.53 19.88 2.56
CA LEU A 12 -8.38 18.83 1.54
C LEU A 12 -7.92 19.41 0.19
N ASN A 13 -8.37 20.61 -0.16
CA ASN A 13 -7.99 21.30 -1.38
C ASN A 13 -6.53 21.83 -1.36
N THR A 14 -5.82 21.74 -0.22
CA THR A 14 -4.37 22.02 -0.16
C THR A 14 -3.55 20.95 -0.92
N ILE A 15 -4.17 19.82 -1.29
CA ILE A 15 -3.56 18.75 -2.05
C ILE A 15 -4.16 18.69 -3.43
N GLU A 16 -3.36 18.96 -4.44
CA GLU A 16 -3.68 18.65 -5.83
C GLU A 16 -3.25 17.21 -6.14
N SER A 17 -4.19 16.37 -6.56
CA SER A 17 -3.96 14.95 -6.81
C SER A 17 -4.09 14.59 -8.29
N ARG A 18 -3.48 13.47 -8.68
CA ARG A 18 -3.72 12.78 -9.95
C ARG A 18 -4.89 11.81 -9.88
N ASN A 19 -5.28 11.40 -8.67
CA ASN A 19 -6.54 10.67 -8.47
C ASN A 19 -7.73 11.62 -8.71
N SER A 20 -8.93 11.06 -8.87
CA SER A 20 -10.14 11.87 -8.83
C SER A 20 -10.28 12.58 -7.47
N ASP A 21 -10.88 13.78 -7.46
CA ASP A 21 -11.14 14.49 -6.21
C ASP A 21 -12.03 13.70 -5.27
N VAL A 22 -12.97 12.89 -5.81
CA VAL A 22 -13.83 12.00 -5.03
C VAL A 22 -13.00 11.01 -4.22
N LEU A 23 -12.07 10.30 -4.87
CA LEU A 23 -11.20 9.33 -4.19
C LEU A 23 -10.27 10.02 -3.19
N LYS A 24 -9.60 11.10 -3.61
CA LYS A 24 -8.69 11.86 -2.74
C LYS A 24 -9.41 12.34 -1.48
N ASP A 25 -10.53 13.02 -1.63
CA ASP A 25 -11.28 13.59 -0.51
C ASP A 25 -11.82 12.50 0.43
N MET A 26 -12.31 11.41 -0.13
CA MET A 26 -12.78 10.26 0.63
C MET A 26 -11.65 9.70 1.51
N LEU A 27 -10.48 9.37 0.92
CA LEU A 27 -9.36 8.78 1.65
C LEU A 27 -8.83 9.71 2.74
N LEU A 28 -8.67 11.00 2.41
CA LEU A 28 -8.21 12.01 3.38
C LEU A 28 -9.20 12.18 4.53
N ARG A 29 -10.51 12.30 4.25
CA ARG A 29 -11.55 12.41 5.30
C ARG A 29 -11.54 11.21 6.21
N LYS A 30 -11.59 10.00 5.65
CA LYS A 30 -11.60 8.74 6.43
C LYS A 30 -10.35 8.61 7.30
N TRP A 31 -9.19 8.99 6.76
CA TRP A 31 -7.95 8.96 7.53
C TRP A 31 -7.93 10.01 8.65
N LEU A 32 -8.38 11.24 8.40
CA LEU A 32 -8.50 12.27 9.45
C LEU A 32 -9.48 11.84 10.55
N ILE A 33 -10.63 11.27 10.19
CA ILE A 33 -11.58 10.74 11.17
C ILE A 33 -10.94 9.59 11.98
N SER A 34 -10.15 8.72 11.34
CA SER A 34 -9.43 7.65 12.03
C SER A 34 -8.40 8.20 13.03
N CYS A 35 -7.72 9.31 12.71
CA CYS A 35 -6.83 9.99 13.65
C CYS A 35 -7.59 10.49 14.90
N VAL A 36 -8.76 11.11 14.70
CA VAL A 36 -9.59 11.56 15.82
C VAL A 36 -10.11 10.37 16.63
N ALA A 37 -10.57 9.30 15.97
CA ALA A 37 -10.98 8.08 16.66
C ALA A 37 -9.83 7.49 17.50
N ALA A 38 -8.61 7.44 16.96
CA ALA A 38 -7.43 6.99 17.68
C ALA A 38 -7.14 7.82 18.94
N ALA A 39 -7.41 9.12 18.90
CA ALA A 39 -7.22 10.00 20.06
C ALA A 39 -8.29 9.84 21.14
N TYR A 40 -9.55 9.58 20.75
CA TYR A 40 -10.70 9.64 21.66
C TYR A 40 -11.27 8.29 22.09
N GLU A 41 -11.08 7.20 21.33
CA GLU A 41 -11.59 5.88 21.70
C GLU A 41 -10.84 5.29 22.89
N PRO A 42 -11.47 5.14 24.07
CA PRO A 42 -10.78 4.74 25.30
C PRO A 42 -10.25 3.30 25.24
N ASN A 43 -10.92 2.43 24.49
CA ASN A 43 -10.61 1.01 24.37
C ASN A 43 -9.72 0.69 23.16
N GLY A 44 -9.03 1.69 22.62
CA GLY A 44 -8.23 1.55 21.42
C GLY A 44 -9.08 1.46 20.14
N VAL A 45 -8.46 1.72 19.03
CA VAL A 45 -9.12 1.76 17.72
C VAL A 45 -8.46 0.79 16.75
N GLU A 46 -9.31 0.05 16.03
CA GLU A 46 -8.90 -0.69 14.84
C GLU A 46 -8.95 0.28 13.67
N LEU A 47 -7.83 0.50 13.01
CA LEU A 47 -7.71 1.33 11.82
C LEU A 47 -7.63 0.45 10.57
N GLU A 48 -8.25 0.89 9.48
CA GLU A 48 -8.35 0.06 8.27
C GLU A 48 -7.13 0.21 7.36
N GLY A 49 -6.45 1.37 7.38
CA GLY A 49 -5.37 1.61 6.42
C GLY A 49 -4.34 2.65 6.84
N ILE A 50 -3.33 2.75 5.99
CA ILE A 50 -2.24 3.72 6.02
C ILE A 50 -2.49 4.72 4.90
N LEU A 51 -2.51 6.02 5.19
CA LEU A 51 -2.53 7.05 4.15
C LEU A 51 -1.15 7.14 3.50
N VAL A 52 -1.09 6.96 2.18
CA VAL A 52 0.17 6.98 1.43
C VAL A 52 0.19 8.15 0.44
N PHE A 53 1.10 9.10 0.64
CA PHE A 53 1.33 10.15 -0.34
C PHE A 53 2.38 9.71 -1.34
N GLN A 54 1.94 9.41 -2.57
CA GLN A 54 2.81 9.07 -3.68
C GLN A 54 3.08 10.32 -4.54
N GLY A 55 4.33 10.55 -4.92
CA GLY A 55 4.71 11.66 -5.80
C GLY A 55 6.16 12.07 -5.66
N ALA A 56 6.64 12.94 -6.54
CA ALA A 56 8.04 13.36 -6.61
C ALA A 56 8.60 13.82 -5.26
N GLN A 57 9.90 13.68 -5.10
CA GLN A 57 10.62 14.23 -3.96
C GLN A 57 10.52 15.78 -3.98
N GLY A 58 10.48 16.38 -2.81
CA GLY A 58 10.45 17.85 -2.68
C GLY A 58 9.05 18.47 -2.75
N LEU A 59 7.96 17.71 -2.95
CA LEU A 59 6.58 18.24 -2.97
C LEU A 59 6.07 18.72 -1.61
N GLY A 60 6.81 18.49 -0.51
CA GLY A 60 6.36 18.91 0.82
C GLY A 60 5.43 17.90 1.51
N LYS A 61 5.45 16.61 1.09
CA LYS A 61 4.59 15.55 1.66
C LYS A 61 4.67 15.51 3.19
N THR A 62 5.86 15.31 3.75
CA THR A 62 6.06 15.28 5.21
C THR A 62 5.77 16.64 5.88
N LEU A 63 6.04 17.76 5.20
CA LEU A 63 5.75 19.10 5.74
C LEU A 63 4.24 19.32 5.91
N TRP A 64 3.40 18.77 5.04
CA TRP A 64 1.95 18.81 5.17
C TRP A 64 1.49 18.11 6.46
N PHE A 65 2.04 16.94 6.78
CA PHE A 65 1.72 16.24 8.04
C PHE A 65 2.27 16.99 9.27
N LYS A 66 3.43 17.63 9.16
CA LYS A 66 3.93 18.52 10.22
C LYS A 66 2.97 19.68 10.48
N ARG A 67 2.48 20.29 9.41
CA ARG A 67 1.50 21.38 9.52
C ARG A 67 0.18 20.90 10.10
N LEU A 68 -0.27 19.69 9.71
CA LEU A 68 -1.44 19.04 10.28
C LEU A 68 -1.35 18.88 11.80
N CYS A 69 -0.17 18.63 12.34
CA CYS A 69 0.13 18.53 13.76
C CYS A 69 0.54 19.89 14.38
N ASP A 70 0.40 20.97 13.65
CA ASP A 70 0.80 22.33 14.05
C ASP A 70 2.26 22.38 14.53
N TYR A 71 3.13 21.61 13.87
CA TYR A 71 4.55 21.40 14.21
C TYR A 71 4.81 20.87 15.65
N ASN A 72 3.81 20.27 16.28
CA ASN A 72 3.97 19.69 17.60
C ASN A 72 4.67 18.32 17.51
N ASN A 73 5.95 18.26 17.86
CA ASN A 73 6.78 17.07 17.81
C ASN A 73 6.32 15.96 18.79
N GLY A 74 5.51 16.26 19.78
CA GLY A 74 4.92 15.27 20.67
C GLY A 74 3.76 14.48 20.04
N TRP A 75 3.20 14.98 18.93
CA TRP A 75 2.09 14.34 18.25
C TRP A 75 2.51 13.54 17.03
N LEU A 76 3.58 13.95 16.36
CA LEU A 76 4.09 13.39 15.12
C LEU A 76 5.45 12.73 15.32
N LEU A 77 5.60 11.50 14.88
CA LEU A 77 6.90 10.83 14.70
C LEU A 77 7.18 10.66 13.20
N GLU A 78 8.33 11.17 12.76
CA GLU A 78 8.78 11.04 11.37
C GLU A 78 9.70 9.84 11.18
N GLY A 79 9.59 9.21 10.01
CA GLY A 79 10.56 8.22 9.53
C GLY A 79 10.72 7.00 10.46
N ALA A 80 9.64 6.55 11.11
CA ALA A 80 9.70 5.34 11.93
C ALA A 80 9.95 4.12 11.04
N THR A 81 11.07 3.43 11.28
CA THR A 81 11.29 2.10 10.71
C THR A 81 10.47 1.09 11.51
N LEU A 82 9.55 0.41 10.84
CA LEU A 82 8.71 -0.59 11.49
C LEU A 82 9.23 -2.00 11.21
N ASN A 83 9.65 -2.68 12.27
CA ASN A 83 9.87 -4.11 12.27
C ASN A 83 8.92 -4.75 13.29
N PRO A 84 7.82 -5.38 12.87
CA PRO A 84 6.84 -5.98 13.78
C PRO A 84 7.40 -7.08 14.70
N SER A 85 8.52 -7.67 14.33
CA SER A 85 9.22 -8.69 15.17
C SER A 85 10.13 -8.08 16.23
N ASP A 86 10.44 -6.78 16.13
CA ASP A 86 11.27 -6.06 17.11
C ASP A 86 10.42 -5.18 18.02
N LYS A 87 10.46 -5.48 19.33
CA LYS A 87 9.64 -4.81 20.34
C LYS A 87 9.96 -3.33 20.50
N ASP A 88 11.22 -2.93 20.37
CA ASP A 88 11.61 -1.53 20.50
C ASP A 88 11.16 -0.73 19.27
N SER A 89 11.21 -1.33 18.09
CA SER A 89 10.64 -0.78 16.87
C SER A 89 9.13 -0.57 17.01
N VAL A 90 8.40 -1.59 17.48
CA VAL A 90 6.95 -1.51 17.73
C VAL A 90 6.64 -0.43 18.77
N LYS A 91 7.33 -0.42 19.91
CA LYS A 91 7.14 0.60 20.96
C LYS A 91 7.33 2.01 20.42
N ARG A 92 8.36 2.24 19.61
CA ARG A 92 8.61 3.53 18.97
C ARG A 92 7.50 3.89 18.00
N ALA A 93 7.06 2.94 17.18
CA ALA A 93 6.01 3.18 16.18
C ALA A 93 4.64 3.51 16.79
N VAL A 94 4.35 3.07 18.03
CA VAL A 94 3.07 3.35 18.70
C VAL A 94 3.17 4.42 19.79
N SER A 95 4.31 5.12 19.88
CA SER A 95 4.56 6.11 20.93
C SER A 95 3.93 7.47 20.66
N HIS A 96 3.51 7.74 19.43
CA HIS A 96 2.96 9.02 18.98
C HIS A 96 1.56 8.83 18.38
N TRP A 97 0.81 9.94 18.34
CA TRP A 97 -0.53 9.93 17.78
C TRP A 97 -0.54 9.70 16.27
N ILE A 98 0.34 10.39 15.54
CA ILE A 98 0.50 10.23 14.08
C ILE A 98 1.94 9.82 13.80
N VAL A 99 2.13 8.80 12.98
CA VAL A 99 3.46 8.22 12.72
C VAL A 99 3.69 8.02 11.24
N GLU A 100 4.77 8.62 10.73
CA GLU A 100 5.27 8.33 9.39
C GLU A 100 6.05 7.02 9.40
N LEU A 101 5.61 6.06 8.59
CA LEU A 101 6.38 4.87 8.32
C LEU A 101 7.42 5.21 7.24
N GLY A 102 8.70 5.30 7.67
CA GLY A 102 9.82 5.50 6.78
C GLY A 102 10.13 4.24 5.97
N GLU A 103 10.70 4.43 4.80
CA GLU A 103 11.18 3.35 3.92
C GLU A 103 10.13 2.24 3.64
N ILE A 104 8.86 2.60 3.58
CA ILE A 104 7.79 1.63 3.37
C ILE A 104 7.99 0.85 2.06
N GLU A 105 8.63 1.45 1.05
CA GLU A 105 9.00 0.79 -0.20
C GLU A 105 9.94 -0.41 0.02
N SER A 106 10.88 -0.33 0.99
CA SER A 106 11.77 -1.42 1.34
C SER A 106 11.07 -2.51 2.16
N THR A 107 10.05 -2.14 2.94
CA THR A 107 9.23 -3.04 3.77
C THR A 107 8.28 -3.89 2.92
N PHE A 108 8.00 -3.49 1.67
CA PHE A 108 7.17 -4.26 0.73
C PHE A 108 7.82 -5.55 0.22
N LYS A 109 8.99 -5.96 0.74
CA LYS A 109 9.47 -7.32 0.51
C LYS A 109 8.44 -8.31 1.07
N LYS A 110 8.06 -9.27 0.25
CA LYS A 110 6.90 -10.16 0.40
C LYS A 110 6.73 -10.85 1.77
N SER A 111 7.80 -11.03 2.56
CA SER A 111 7.76 -11.64 3.90
C SER A 111 7.25 -10.70 5.00
N ASP A 112 7.40 -9.40 4.82
CA ASP A 112 7.19 -8.43 5.89
C ASP A 112 5.85 -7.70 5.74
N ILE A 113 5.27 -7.73 4.53
CA ILE A 113 4.03 -7.01 4.23
C ILE A 113 2.82 -7.55 4.99
N ASP A 114 2.72 -8.87 5.18
CA ASP A 114 1.61 -9.46 5.92
C ASP A 114 1.69 -9.14 7.42
N GLN A 115 2.90 -9.07 7.96
CA GLN A 115 3.11 -8.61 9.34
C GLN A 115 2.79 -7.12 9.48
N LEU A 116 3.18 -6.29 8.52
CA LEU A 116 2.81 -4.87 8.48
C LEU A 116 1.29 -4.69 8.42
N LYS A 117 0.60 -5.44 7.56
CA LYS A 117 -0.86 -5.41 7.44
C LYS A 117 -1.55 -5.77 8.75
N ALA A 118 -1.09 -6.83 9.41
CA ALA A 118 -1.61 -7.25 10.71
C ALA A 118 -1.32 -6.20 11.80
N PHE A 119 -0.12 -5.64 11.80
CA PHE A 119 0.28 -4.61 12.76
C PHE A 119 -0.58 -3.35 12.63
N VAL A 120 -0.79 -2.85 11.43
CA VAL A 120 -1.52 -1.58 11.20
C VAL A 120 -2.96 -1.67 11.67
N THR A 121 -3.60 -2.82 11.50
CA THR A 121 -5.00 -3.05 11.88
C THR A 121 -5.19 -3.51 13.33
N ALA A 122 -4.11 -3.73 14.08
CA ALA A 122 -4.19 -4.15 15.47
C ALA A 122 -4.84 -3.08 16.34
N LYS A 123 -5.77 -3.48 17.20
CA LYS A 123 -6.47 -2.63 18.17
C LYS A 123 -5.68 -2.39 19.44
N THR A 124 -4.79 -3.33 19.76
CA THR A 124 -3.98 -3.34 20.98
C THR A 124 -2.56 -3.77 20.66
N ASP A 125 -1.62 -3.33 21.49
CA ASP A 125 -0.23 -3.73 21.45
C ASP A 125 0.15 -4.40 22.77
N GLU A 126 0.75 -5.59 22.72
CA GLU A 126 1.28 -6.27 23.88
C GLU A 126 2.77 -5.99 23.99
N LEU A 127 3.14 -5.12 24.93
CA LEU A 127 4.51 -4.70 25.16
C LEU A 127 4.97 -5.11 26.55
N ARG A 128 6.21 -5.57 26.63
CA ARG A 128 6.90 -5.77 27.90
C ARG A 128 7.95 -4.68 28.04
N LEU A 129 7.75 -3.79 29.01
CA LEU A 129 8.73 -2.74 29.29
C LEU A 129 10.00 -3.34 29.93
N PRO A 130 11.16 -2.66 29.80
CA PRO A 130 12.38 -3.06 30.51
C PRO A 130 12.10 -3.22 32.02
N TYR A 131 12.57 -4.34 32.57
CA TYR A 131 12.38 -4.74 33.97
C TYR A 131 10.98 -5.23 34.37
N ASP A 132 9.98 -5.17 33.49
CA ASP A 132 8.67 -5.75 33.78
C ASP A 132 8.71 -7.28 33.75
N ARG A 133 7.98 -7.92 34.68
CA ARG A 133 7.84 -9.38 34.71
C ARG A 133 6.75 -9.92 33.81
N ALA A 134 5.79 -9.08 33.43
CA ALA A 134 4.63 -9.44 32.62
C ALA A 134 4.50 -8.54 31.37
N PHE A 135 3.75 -9.03 30.38
CA PHE A 135 3.30 -8.20 29.27
C PHE A 135 2.17 -7.29 29.73
N THR A 136 2.16 -6.07 29.24
CA THR A 136 1.08 -5.10 29.43
C THR A 136 0.43 -4.82 28.09
N THR A 137 -0.90 -4.89 28.06
CA THR A 137 -1.70 -4.55 26.87
C THR A 137 -1.94 -3.05 26.82
N TYR A 138 -1.51 -2.42 25.76
CA TYR A 138 -1.74 -1.01 25.48
C TYR A 138 -2.81 -0.86 24.41
N GLN A 139 -3.72 0.06 24.60
CA GLN A 139 -4.73 0.39 23.62
C GLN A 139 -4.11 1.21 22.49
N ARG A 140 -4.31 0.79 21.23
CA ARG A 140 -3.77 1.48 20.07
C ARG A 140 -4.38 2.87 19.91
N ARG A 141 -3.52 3.88 19.84
CA ARG A 141 -3.89 5.30 19.68
C ARG A 141 -3.08 6.00 18.58
N THR A 142 -2.57 5.23 17.65
CA THR A 142 -1.67 5.71 16.60
C THR A 142 -2.28 5.52 15.23
N ALA A 143 -2.32 6.57 14.43
CA ALA A 143 -2.62 6.53 13.01
C ALA A 143 -1.33 6.58 12.19
N PHE A 144 -1.28 5.82 11.11
CA PHE A 144 -0.09 5.70 10.26
C PHE A 144 -0.28 6.41 8.93
N PHE A 145 0.81 7.01 8.46
CA PHE A 145 0.94 7.48 7.08
C PHE A 145 2.32 7.11 6.54
N ALA A 146 2.49 7.25 5.23
CA ALA A 146 3.76 7.05 4.55
C ALA A 146 3.92 7.99 3.37
N SER A 147 5.16 8.24 2.98
CA SER A 147 5.52 8.99 1.79
C SER A 147 6.33 8.09 0.86
N VAL A 148 5.92 7.96 -0.40
CA VAL A 148 6.62 7.19 -1.42
C VAL A 148 6.90 8.06 -2.64
N ASN A 149 8.01 7.82 -3.31
CA ASN A 149 8.39 8.57 -4.51
C ASN A 149 8.08 7.79 -5.79
N GLY A 150 8.33 6.50 -5.78
CA GLY A 150 8.06 5.60 -6.90
C GLY A 150 6.55 5.48 -7.16
N ARG A 151 6.19 5.19 -8.42
CA ARG A 151 4.80 4.92 -8.77
C ARG A 151 4.45 3.47 -8.48
N GLU A 152 5.33 2.56 -8.77
CA GLU A 152 5.15 1.13 -8.60
C GLU A 152 5.80 0.68 -7.30
N PHE A 153 5.01 0.53 -6.25
CA PHE A 153 5.51 0.15 -4.94
C PHE A 153 4.65 -0.93 -4.25
N LEU A 154 3.44 -1.20 -4.74
CA LEU A 154 2.58 -2.26 -4.21
C LEU A 154 2.96 -3.60 -4.83
N THR A 155 3.66 -4.44 -4.08
CA THR A 155 4.18 -5.73 -4.57
C THR A 155 3.25 -6.92 -4.34
N ASP A 156 2.21 -6.75 -3.54
CA ASP A 156 1.27 -7.82 -3.21
C ASP A 156 -0.09 -7.59 -3.90
N ASN A 157 -0.71 -8.68 -4.33
CA ASN A 157 -2.02 -8.65 -4.96
C ASN A 157 -3.16 -8.77 -3.96
N THR A 158 -2.85 -9.12 -2.71
CA THR A 158 -3.83 -9.31 -1.65
C THR A 158 -3.63 -8.29 -0.54
N GLY A 159 -4.70 -7.60 -0.17
CA GLY A 159 -4.66 -6.69 0.97
C GLY A 159 -4.11 -5.28 0.68
N ASN A 160 -3.93 -4.89 -0.58
CA ASN A 160 -3.59 -3.52 -0.98
C ASN A 160 -4.64 -2.49 -0.52
N ARG A 161 -5.85 -2.93 -0.16
CA ARG A 161 -6.89 -2.09 0.45
C ARG A 161 -6.46 -1.36 1.74
N ARG A 162 -5.35 -1.80 2.36
CA ARG A 162 -4.78 -1.14 3.54
C ARG A 162 -3.90 0.06 3.19
N PHE A 163 -3.56 0.24 1.93
CA PHE A 163 -2.76 1.37 1.45
C PHE A 163 -3.67 2.34 0.72
N TRP A 164 -3.94 3.46 1.35
CA TRP A 164 -4.83 4.51 0.87
C TRP A 164 -3.99 5.54 0.11
N VAL A 165 -3.81 5.26 -1.19
CA VAL A 165 -2.84 5.98 -2.02
C VAL A 165 -3.44 7.25 -2.59
N VAL A 166 -2.84 8.38 -2.23
CA VAL A 166 -3.10 9.70 -2.83
C VAL A 166 -1.88 10.07 -3.68
N SER A 167 -2.05 10.08 -5.01
CA SER A 167 -0.99 10.48 -5.95
C SER A 167 -0.93 12.00 -6.02
N THR A 168 0.02 12.58 -5.29
CA THR A 168 0.16 14.03 -5.14
C THR A 168 0.83 14.65 -6.36
N LYS A 169 0.24 15.72 -6.90
CA LYS A 169 0.78 16.56 -7.95
C LYS A 169 1.40 17.84 -7.39
N ALA A 170 0.70 18.49 -6.47
CA ALA A 170 1.17 19.63 -5.73
C ALA A 170 0.60 19.63 -4.31
N ILE A 171 1.31 20.22 -3.37
CA ILE A 171 0.91 20.32 -1.96
C ILE A 171 1.18 21.75 -1.48
N ASN A 172 0.12 22.43 -1.03
CA ASN A 172 0.25 23.68 -0.31
C ASN A 172 0.31 23.40 1.19
N PHE A 173 1.49 23.15 1.72
CA PHE A 173 1.70 22.97 3.17
C PHE A 173 1.76 24.29 3.94
N ASN A 174 1.91 25.44 3.25
CA ASN A 174 1.94 26.80 3.81
C ASN A 174 0.54 27.46 3.82
N HIS A 175 -0.51 26.67 3.87
CA HIS A 175 -1.87 27.19 4.01
C HIS A 175 -2.05 27.91 5.36
N GLY A 176 -2.81 28.98 5.40
CA GLY A 176 -3.06 29.76 6.62
C GLY A 176 -4.22 29.24 7.48
N LEU A 177 -4.64 27.99 7.32
CA LEU A 177 -5.79 27.40 8.04
C LEU A 177 -5.44 27.15 9.51
N ASP A 178 -6.42 27.41 10.40
CA ASP A 178 -6.37 27.04 11.81
C ASP A 178 -6.58 25.54 11.97
N MET A 179 -5.49 24.81 12.22
CA MET A 179 -5.52 23.35 12.32
C MET A 179 -6.30 22.85 13.53
N GLN A 180 -6.36 23.63 14.62
CA GLN A 180 -7.17 23.27 15.78
C GLN A 180 -8.66 23.28 15.43
N GLN A 181 -9.10 24.20 14.58
CA GLN A 181 -10.48 24.25 14.11
C GLN A 181 -10.78 23.20 13.04
N VAL A 182 -9.79 22.84 12.19
CA VAL A 182 -9.93 21.68 11.27
C VAL A 182 -10.14 20.39 12.07
N TRP A 183 -9.30 20.15 13.10
CA TRP A 183 -9.48 18.98 13.97
C TRP A 183 -10.79 19.00 14.74
N ALA A 184 -11.24 20.17 15.20
CA ALA A 184 -12.52 20.31 15.88
C ALA A 184 -13.70 19.99 14.94
N GLU A 185 -13.64 20.41 13.66
CA GLU A 185 -14.63 20.05 12.64
C GLU A 185 -14.65 18.54 12.37
N VAL A 186 -13.46 17.92 12.21
CA VAL A 186 -13.36 16.46 12.02
C VAL A 186 -13.96 15.70 13.21
N LYS A 187 -13.75 16.20 14.44
CA LYS A 187 -14.31 15.59 15.65
C LYS A 187 -15.83 15.64 15.67
N GLU A 188 -16.46 16.70 15.22
CA GLU A 188 -17.93 16.77 15.11
C GLU A 188 -18.46 15.71 14.11
N THR A 189 -17.71 15.47 13.03
CA THR A 189 -18.05 14.42 12.06
C THR A 189 -18.03 13.03 12.70
N LEU A 190 -17.09 12.76 13.61
CA LEU A 190 -17.03 11.51 14.37
C LEU A 190 -18.27 11.34 15.27
N ASN A 191 -18.69 12.42 15.96
CA ASN A 191 -19.79 12.38 16.91
C ASN A 191 -21.16 12.17 16.24
N VAL A 192 -21.38 12.76 15.06
CA VAL A 192 -22.66 12.70 14.34
C VAL A 192 -22.94 11.30 13.78
N ALA A 193 -21.91 10.58 13.37
CA ALA A 193 -22.10 9.32 12.66
C ALA A 193 -22.37 8.10 13.55
N GLY A 194 -22.03 8.14 14.84
CA GLY A 194 -22.36 7.09 15.84
C GLY A 194 -21.85 5.67 15.52
N GLN A 195 -21.16 5.50 14.41
CA GLN A 195 -20.61 4.24 13.89
C GLN A 195 -19.16 4.46 13.45
N LYS A 196 -18.45 3.36 13.15
CA LYS A 196 -17.07 3.38 12.65
C LYS A 196 -16.98 4.00 11.25
N ASN A 197 -17.31 5.28 11.14
CA ASN A 197 -17.33 6.03 9.87
C ASN A 197 -15.94 6.29 9.27
N TRP A 198 -14.87 5.86 9.95
CA TRP A 198 -13.50 5.84 9.41
C TRP A 198 -13.18 4.58 8.61
N PHE A 199 -14.06 3.58 8.55
CA PHE A 199 -13.93 2.45 7.64
C PHE A 199 -14.47 2.80 6.27
N LEU A 200 -13.87 2.18 5.25
CA LEU A 200 -14.36 2.31 3.89
C LEU A 200 -15.66 1.50 3.71
N ALA A 201 -16.63 2.08 3.05
CA ALA A 201 -17.82 1.37 2.58
C ALA A 201 -17.45 0.40 1.42
N PRO A 202 -18.31 -0.55 1.05
CA PRO A 202 -18.00 -1.50 -0.02
C PRO A 202 -17.65 -0.83 -1.36
N ASP A 203 -18.42 0.17 -1.79
CA ASP A 203 -18.19 0.97 -3.00
C ASP A 203 -16.91 1.81 -2.93
N GLU A 204 -16.60 2.37 -1.76
CA GLU A 204 -15.34 3.09 -1.51
C GLU A 204 -14.12 2.15 -1.60
N ARG A 205 -14.26 0.89 -1.18
CA ARG A 205 -13.20 -0.12 -1.31
C ARG A 205 -12.96 -0.52 -2.75
N GLU A 206 -14.02 -0.66 -3.54
CA GLU A 206 -13.90 -0.94 -4.98
C GLU A 206 -13.14 0.19 -5.69
N LEU A 207 -13.54 1.45 -5.44
CA LEU A 207 -12.87 2.62 -5.99
C LEU A 207 -11.38 2.69 -5.60
N LEU A 208 -11.04 2.38 -4.34
CA LEU A 208 -9.66 2.30 -3.88
C LEU A 208 -8.90 1.17 -4.58
N GLN A 209 -9.52 0.00 -4.73
CA GLN A 209 -8.89 -1.16 -5.36
C GLN A 209 -8.56 -0.88 -6.82
N GLU A 210 -9.48 -0.33 -7.59
CA GLU A 210 -9.25 0.08 -8.98
C GLU A 210 -8.07 1.08 -9.08
N SER A 211 -8.04 2.06 -8.19
CA SER A 211 -6.93 3.02 -8.16
C SER A 211 -5.59 2.37 -7.81
N ASN A 212 -5.58 1.42 -6.87
CA ASN A 212 -4.37 0.77 -6.40
C ASN A 212 -3.72 -0.15 -7.45
N GLU A 213 -4.47 -0.66 -8.43
CA GLU A 213 -3.90 -1.41 -9.56
C GLU A 213 -2.85 -0.59 -10.32
N GLY A 214 -3.04 0.72 -10.43
CA GLY A 214 -2.08 1.63 -11.07
C GLY A 214 -0.76 1.84 -10.31
N TYR A 215 -0.64 1.35 -9.08
CA TYR A 215 0.57 1.42 -8.23
C TYR A 215 1.21 0.07 -8.00
N ARG A 216 0.68 -0.97 -8.62
CA ARG A 216 1.18 -2.33 -8.47
C ARG A 216 2.47 -2.50 -9.27
N THR A 217 3.48 -3.08 -8.62
CA THR A 217 4.70 -3.52 -9.30
C THR A 217 4.38 -4.78 -10.09
N GLN A 218 4.55 -4.72 -11.40
CA GLN A 218 4.47 -5.91 -12.24
C GLN A 218 5.72 -6.76 -12.02
N SER A 219 5.56 -8.08 -11.94
CA SER A 219 6.73 -8.97 -11.90
C SER A 219 7.27 -9.20 -13.32
N SER A 220 8.56 -9.45 -13.43
CA SER A 220 9.17 -9.79 -14.74
C SER A 220 8.48 -11.00 -15.41
N VAL A 221 7.94 -11.92 -14.61
CA VAL A 221 7.14 -13.05 -15.09
C VAL A 221 5.82 -12.58 -15.71
N GLU A 222 5.17 -11.61 -15.07
CA GLU A 222 3.93 -11.02 -15.57
C GLU A 222 4.16 -10.30 -16.89
N ASP A 223 5.22 -9.48 -16.99
CA ASP A 223 5.59 -8.78 -18.22
C ASP A 223 5.84 -9.76 -19.37
N LEU A 224 6.63 -10.81 -19.12
CA LEU A 224 6.91 -11.85 -20.13
C LEU A 224 5.64 -12.60 -20.56
N LEU A 225 4.73 -12.89 -19.63
CA LEU A 225 3.47 -13.54 -19.98
C LEU A 225 2.57 -12.61 -20.82
N LEU A 226 2.49 -11.32 -20.46
CA LEU A 226 1.69 -10.36 -21.21
C LEU A 226 2.24 -10.07 -22.60
N GLU A 227 3.57 -10.11 -22.77
CA GLU A 227 4.23 -9.89 -24.05
C GLU A 227 4.13 -11.09 -25.00
N HIS A 228 4.23 -12.32 -24.44
CA HIS A 228 4.42 -13.52 -25.26
C HIS A 228 3.21 -14.44 -25.33
N VAL A 229 2.21 -14.32 -24.44
CA VAL A 229 1.02 -15.17 -24.43
C VAL A 229 -0.16 -14.46 -25.08
N ASP A 230 -0.74 -15.10 -26.09
CA ASP A 230 -2.01 -14.67 -26.68
C ASP A 230 -3.18 -15.30 -25.91
N PHE A 231 -3.76 -14.50 -25.00
CA PHE A 231 -4.88 -14.94 -24.16
C PHE A 231 -6.21 -15.05 -24.90
N ASP A 232 -6.33 -14.46 -26.10
CA ASP A 232 -7.53 -14.48 -26.94
C ASP A 232 -7.43 -15.54 -28.06
N ALA A 233 -6.36 -16.34 -28.08
CA ALA A 233 -6.11 -17.31 -29.14
C ALA A 233 -7.20 -18.37 -29.20
N LYS A 234 -7.72 -18.63 -30.43
CA LYS A 234 -8.70 -19.72 -30.69
C LYS A 234 -8.07 -21.11 -30.63
N HIS A 235 -6.78 -21.20 -30.89
CA HIS A 235 -6.02 -22.46 -30.90
C HIS A 235 -4.95 -22.42 -29.83
N THR A 236 -5.07 -23.31 -28.87
CA THR A 236 -4.14 -23.42 -27.75
C THR A 236 -3.52 -24.82 -27.71
N SER A 237 -2.35 -24.94 -27.10
CA SER A 237 -1.66 -26.21 -26.89
C SER A 237 -1.34 -26.42 -25.41
N PRO A 238 -1.37 -27.67 -24.90
CA PRO A 238 -1.06 -27.92 -23.49
C PRO A 238 0.43 -27.72 -23.21
N VAL A 239 0.73 -26.86 -22.24
CA VAL A 239 2.10 -26.58 -21.80
C VAL A 239 2.22 -26.72 -20.28
N GLN A 240 3.34 -27.30 -19.81
CA GLN A 240 3.66 -27.33 -18.38
C GLN A 240 4.27 -25.99 -17.98
N MET A 241 3.95 -25.50 -16.79
CA MET A 241 4.44 -24.21 -16.28
C MET A 241 5.97 -24.08 -16.35
N THR A 242 6.71 -25.13 -15.98
CA THR A 242 8.18 -25.13 -16.07
C THR A 242 8.67 -24.91 -17.49
N LYS A 243 8.01 -25.51 -18.48
CA LYS A 243 8.37 -25.33 -19.89
C LYS A 243 8.00 -23.93 -20.36
N LEU A 244 6.83 -23.45 -20.03
CA LEU A 244 6.39 -22.09 -20.35
C LEU A 244 7.41 -21.06 -19.86
N LEU A 245 7.74 -21.06 -18.57
CA LEU A 245 8.67 -20.12 -17.98
C LEU A 245 10.06 -20.16 -18.63
N ARG A 246 10.55 -21.35 -18.99
CA ARG A 246 11.83 -21.48 -19.71
C ARG A 246 11.75 -20.95 -21.14
N ASP A 247 10.66 -21.26 -21.84
CA ASP A 247 10.43 -20.75 -23.19
C ASP A 247 10.27 -19.22 -23.22
N LEU A 248 9.88 -18.62 -22.11
CA LEU A 248 9.83 -17.16 -21.88
C LEU A 248 11.13 -16.56 -21.36
N GLY A 249 12.24 -17.30 -21.38
CA GLY A 249 13.57 -16.79 -21.02
C GLY A 249 13.97 -16.95 -19.55
N ILE A 250 13.13 -17.55 -18.70
CA ILE A 250 13.46 -17.81 -17.29
C ILE A 250 14.16 -19.16 -17.16
N SER A 251 15.46 -19.21 -17.31
CA SER A 251 16.24 -20.45 -17.38
C SER A 251 16.10 -21.36 -16.15
N ASN A 252 16.05 -20.77 -14.95
CA ASN A 252 15.93 -21.47 -13.66
C ASN A 252 14.76 -20.89 -12.83
N PRO A 253 13.49 -21.23 -13.18
CA PRO A 253 12.35 -20.69 -12.47
C PRO A 253 12.30 -21.18 -11.02
N ARG A 254 12.04 -20.25 -10.09
CA ARG A 254 11.93 -20.48 -8.65
C ARG A 254 10.47 -20.48 -8.21
N MET A 255 10.19 -20.90 -6.98
CA MET A 255 8.82 -20.94 -6.46
C MET A 255 8.02 -19.63 -6.58
N PRO A 256 8.62 -18.43 -6.40
CA PRO A 256 7.93 -17.17 -6.67
C PRO A 256 7.46 -17.04 -8.13
N ASP A 257 8.31 -17.42 -9.11
CA ASP A 257 8.00 -17.31 -10.54
C ASP A 257 6.80 -18.21 -10.91
N PHE A 258 6.73 -19.41 -10.33
CA PHE A 258 5.58 -20.31 -10.51
C PHE A 258 4.29 -19.77 -9.91
N LYS A 259 4.38 -19.10 -8.76
CA LYS A 259 3.23 -18.48 -8.10
C LYS A 259 2.72 -17.29 -8.92
N ASP A 260 3.61 -16.43 -9.37
CA ASP A 260 3.27 -15.26 -10.16
C ASP A 260 2.67 -15.67 -11.50
N ALA A 261 3.28 -16.63 -12.21
CA ALA A 261 2.73 -17.15 -13.45
C ALA A 261 1.33 -17.80 -13.27
N SER A 262 1.17 -18.61 -12.21
CA SER A 262 -0.13 -19.24 -11.93
C SER A 262 -1.21 -18.20 -11.65
N ARG A 263 -0.86 -17.15 -10.95
CA ARG A 263 -1.75 -16.02 -10.65
C ARG A 263 -2.17 -15.30 -11.92
N VAL A 264 -1.21 -14.86 -12.73
CA VAL A 264 -1.48 -14.11 -13.98
C VAL A 264 -2.38 -14.92 -14.91
N LEU A 265 -2.09 -16.23 -15.07
CA LEU A 265 -2.91 -17.11 -15.91
C LEU A 265 -4.34 -17.21 -15.37
N HIS A 266 -4.50 -17.37 -14.04
CA HIS A 266 -5.82 -17.43 -13.40
C HIS A 266 -6.60 -16.11 -13.56
N GLU A 267 -5.97 -14.95 -13.32
CA GLU A 267 -6.55 -13.64 -13.54
C GLU A 267 -7.02 -13.40 -14.99
N ARG A 268 -6.36 -14.08 -15.94
CA ARG A 268 -6.71 -14.07 -17.37
C ARG A 268 -7.67 -15.21 -17.78
N GLY A 269 -8.26 -15.92 -16.81
CA GLY A 269 -9.24 -16.96 -17.05
C GLY A 269 -8.66 -18.29 -17.54
N VAL A 270 -7.34 -18.48 -17.46
CA VAL A 270 -6.66 -19.72 -17.87
C VAL A 270 -6.50 -20.65 -16.67
N GLU A 271 -7.35 -21.65 -16.59
CA GLU A 271 -7.31 -22.66 -15.54
C GLU A 271 -6.45 -23.87 -15.91
N PRO A 272 -5.73 -24.44 -14.94
CA PRO A 272 -4.94 -25.62 -15.21
C PRO A 272 -5.82 -26.87 -15.30
N ARG A 273 -5.45 -27.80 -16.22
CA ARG A 273 -6.03 -29.10 -16.27
C ARG A 273 -4.97 -30.22 -16.15
N ARG A 274 -5.41 -31.48 -15.98
CA ARG A 274 -4.51 -32.61 -15.99
C ARG A 274 -4.48 -33.25 -17.39
N SER A 275 -3.28 -33.46 -17.92
CA SER A 275 -3.02 -34.20 -19.15
C SER A 275 -1.86 -35.16 -18.91
N ASN A 276 -2.07 -36.48 -19.16
CA ASN A 276 -1.09 -37.54 -18.90
C ASN A 276 -0.45 -37.46 -17.48
N GLY A 277 -1.31 -37.24 -16.45
CA GLY A 277 -0.89 -37.18 -15.06
C GLY A 277 -0.17 -35.88 -14.66
N LYS A 278 0.08 -34.95 -15.57
CA LYS A 278 0.78 -33.67 -15.33
C LYS A 278 -0.19 -32.51 -15.37
N LYS A 279 0.10 -31.48 -14.56
CA LYS A 279 -0.60 -30.19 -14.57
C LYS A 279 -0.15 -29.40 -15.79
N VAL A 280 -1.10 -29.01 -16.67
CA VAL A 280 -0.84 -28.25 -17.90
C VAL A 280 -1.82 -27.08 -18.01
N TYR A 281 -1.44 -26.07 -18.77
CA TYR A 281 -2.24 -24.91 -19.16
C TYR A 281 -2.38 -24.95 -20.68
N ASP A 282 -3.58 -24.68 -21.20
CA ASP A 282 -3.80 -24.59 -22.64
C ASP A 282 -3.56 -23.16 -23.10
N LEU A 283 -2.43 -22.92 -23.78
CA LEU A 283 -1.96 -21.59 -24.17
C LEU A 283 -1.47 -21.57 -25.62
N SER A 284 -1.57 -20.37 -26.20
CA SER A 284 -0.82 -19.97 -27.40
C SER A 284 0.21 -18.94 -26.99
N TYR A 285 1.48 -19.16 -27.28
CA TYR A 285 2.54 -18.25 -26.92
C TYR A 285 3.72 -18.30 -27.88
N THR A 286 4.46 -17.19 -27.96
CA THR A 286 5.73 -17.09 -28.66
C THR A 286 6.88 -17.28 -27.68
N LYS A 287 7.98 -17.88 -28.11
CA LYS A 287 9.18 -17.96 -27.28
C LYS A 287 9.91 -16.63 -27.27
N ALA A 288 10.46 -16.23 -26.13
CA ALA A 288 11.43 -15.16 -26.09
C ALA A 288 12.62 -15.53 -27.00
N GLN A 289 13.01 -14.63 -27.89
CA GLN A 289 14.18 -14.87 -28.73
C GLN A 289 15.42 -14.88 -27.83
N ASP A 290 16.27 -15.91 -27.98
CA ASP A 290 17.61 -15.89 -27.43
C ASP A 290 18.39 -14.81 -28.16
N ASP A 291 18.51 -13.63 -27.56
CA ASP A 291 19.49 -12.61 -27.95
C ASP A 291 20.91 -13.07 -27.54
N THR A 292 21.31 -14.25 -27.99
CA THR A 292 22.71 -14.58 -28.11
C THR A 292 23.23 -13.85 -29.35
N LEU A 293 23.60 -12.57 -29.17
CA LEU A 293 24.46 -11.86 -30.08
C LEU A 293 25.74 -12.72 -30.24
N SER A 294 25.82 -13.40 -31.35
CA SER A 294 27.08 -13.96 -31.85
C SER A 294 28.03 -12.81 -32.10
N PHE A 295 28.89 -12.53 -31.13
CA PHE A 295 30.09 -11.77 -31.39
C PHE A 295 30.94 -12.61 -32.36
N GLY A 296 30.73 -12.37 -33.64
CA GLY A 296 31.61 -12.87 -34.67
C GLY A 296 33.02 -12.37 -34.41
N ASN A 297 33.88 -13.28 -34.04
CA ASN A 297 35.33 -13.08 -34.13
C ASN A 297 35.69 -12.82 -35.59
N SER A 298 35.87 -11.56 -35.96
CA SER A 298 36.68 -11.20 -37.13
C SER A 298 38.09 -10.83 -36.69
N TYR A 299 38.87 -11.85 -36.42
CA TYR A 299 40.32 -11.73 -36.64
C TYR A 299 40.56 -12.28 -38.04
N GLY A 300 40.97 -11.42 -38.93
CA GLY A 300 41.34 -11.70 -40.29
C GLY A 300 42.35 -10.64 -40.72
N ASP A 301 43.60 -11.07 -40.76
CA ASP A 301 44.76 -10.61 -41.52
C ASP A 301 45.11 -9.12 -41.56
#